data_e4f8893b1936abe20b770fdc3e632118
#
_entry.id   e4f8893b1936abe20b770fdc3e632118
#
_cell.length_a   1.000
_cell.length_b   1.000
_cell.length_c   1.000
_cell.angle_alpha   90.00
_cell.angle_beta   90.00
_cell.angle_gamma   90.00
#
_symmetry.space_group_name_H-M   'P 1'
#
loop_
_entity.id
_entity.type
_entity.pdbx_description
1 polymer ?
#
loop_
_entity_poly.entity_id
_entity_poly.type
_entity_poly.pdbx_seq_one_letter_code
_entity_poly.pdbx_strand_id
1 'polypeptide(L)'
;MKNKTILIMLIVFWAAIFFIAGMMNVKANVVMNSVSNPAYAFMPQNVWHNAIYGNVYNNGNSSFDLKKCKTLGNVRKILVDKSDKTMQLLDINGCVVKQYNIVTGKNKGPKQCDGDKKTPEGVYKIIEKRDSKYHKFLALDYPQAKDIKKAKELGCKPGDSIGIHSWIEGLPVDGSLGCIRVKTKEEILEVNRLVSVGTEVEIRE
;
A
#
# COMPACT_ATOMS: atom_id res chain seq x y z
N MET A 1 18.34 -11.33 -63.86
CA MET A 1 18.35 -12.05 -62.56
C MET A 1 18.41 -11.13 -61.33
N LYS A 2 18.95 -9.90 -61.38
CA LYS A 2 19.07 -9.00 -60.23
C LYS A 2 17.73 -8.48 -59.62
N ASN A 3 16.67 -8.32 -60.45
CA ASN A 3 15.40 -7.75 -59.98
C ASN A 3 14.53 -8.70 -59.16
N LYS A 4 14.64 -10.04 -59.30
CA LYS A 4 13.88 -11.00 -58.52
C LYS A 4 14.38 -11.13 -57.08
N THR A 5 15.70 -11.01 -56.91
CA THR A 5 16.31 -11.09 -55.54
C THR A 5 15.96 -9.87 -54.69
N ILE A 6 15.91 -8.67 -55.29
CA ILE A 6 15.51 -7.43 -54.61
C ILE A 6 14.04 -7.48 -54.20
N LEU A 7 13.16 -8.02 -55.08
CA LEU A 7 11.75 -8.13 -54.78
C LEU A 7 11.48 -9.12 -53.63
N ILE A 8 12.19 -10.23 -53.55
CA ILE A 8 12.07 -11.22 -52.46
C ILE A 8 12.56 -10.61 -51.14
N MET A 9 13.68 -9.86 -51.14
CA MET A 9 14.16 -9.17 -49.94
C MET A 9 13.17 -8.13 -49.41
N LEU A 10 12.52 -7.38 -50.29
CA LEU A 10 11.49 -6.40 -49.91
C LEU A 10 10.27 -7.07 -49.29
N ILE A 11 9.82 -8.19 -49.85
CA ILE A 11 8.66 -8.94 -49.33
C ILE A 11 8.97 -9.51 -47.93
N VAL A 12 10.16 -10.09 -47.70
CA VAL A 12 10.57 -10.62 -46.40
C VAL A 12 10.71 -9.48 -45.36
N PHE A 13 11.24 -8.33 -45.78
CA PHE A 13 11.38 -7.16 -44.89
C PHE A 13 10.01 -6.60 -44.48
N TRP A 14 9.04 -6.50 -45.40
CA TRP A 14 7.67 -6.08 -45.09
C TRP A 14 6.93 -7.10 -44.24
N ALA A 15 7.10 -8.40 -44.47
CA ALA A 15 6.50 -9.44 -43.63
C ALA A 15 7.04 -9.39 -42.19
N ALA A 16 8.33 -9.12 -42.00
CA ALA A 16 8.94 -8.96 -40.68
C ALA A 16 8.39 -7.72 -39.94
N ILE A 17 8.20 -6.60 -40.67
CA ILE A 17 7.60 -5.36 -40.11
C ILE A 17 6.14 -5.62 -39.69
N PHE A 18 5.35 -6.31 -40.50
CA PHE A 18 3.97 -6.66 -40.15
C PHE A 18 3.89 -7.62 -38.97
N PHE A 19 4.84 -8.56 -38.86
CA PHE A 19 4.87 -9.49 -37.71
C PHE A 19 5.25 -8.76 -36.42
N ILE A 20 6.22 -7.85 -36.46
CA ILE A 20 6.62 -7.02 -35.32
C ILE A 20 5.49 -6.04 -34.94
N ALA A 21 4.84 -5.42 -35.90
CA ALA A 21 3.70 -4.53 -35.69
C ALA A 21 2.48 -5.30 -35.12
N GLY A 22 2.24 -6.53 -35.58
CA GLY A 22 1.21 -7.41 -35.06
C GLY A 22 1.47 -7.79 -33.60
N MET A 23 2.71 -8.12 -33.24
CA MET A 23 3.09 -8.41 -31.85
C MET A 23 3.01 -7.18 -30.95
N MET A 24 3.36 -5.98 -31.47
CA MET A 24 3.18 -4.72 -30.73
C MET A 24 1.70 -4.38 -30.54
N ASN A 25 0.85 -4.61 -31.54
CA ASN A 25 -0.60 -4.38 -31.42
C ASN A 25 -1.26 -5.36 -30.43
N VAL A 26 -0.83 -6.61 -30.36
CA VAL A 26 -1.34 -7.56 -29.37
C VAL A 26 -0.95 -7.12 -27.93
N LYS A 27 0.30 -6.67 -27.74
CA LYS A 27 0.72 -6.12 -26.43
C LYS A 27 0.03 -4.79 -26.12
N ALA A 28 -0.14 -3.92 -27.10
CA ALA A 28 -0.85 -2.65 -26.94
C ALA A 28 -2.33 -2.84 -26.64
N ASN A 29 -3.01 -3.79 -27.29
CA ASN A 29 -4.43 -4.08 -27.02
C ASN A 29 -4.66 -4.70 -25.64
N VAL A 30 -3.73 -5.55 -25.13
CA VAL A 30 -3.80 -6.06 -23.76
C VAL A 30 -3.58 -4.93 -22.75
N VAL A 31 -2.62 -4.03 -23.00
CA VAL A 31 -2.36 -2.87 -22.14
C VAL A 31 -3.48 -1.84 -22.22
N MET A 32 -4.02 -1.57 -23.43
CA MET A 32 -5.10 -0.59 -23.60
C MET A 32 -6.44 -1.06 -22.99
N ASN A 33 -6.77 -2.34 -23.05
CA ASN A 33 -7.98 -2.87 -22.40
C ASN A 33 -7.87 -2.88 -20.85
N SER A 34 -6.65 -2.90 -20.30
CA SER A 34 -6.43 -2.75 -18.87
C SER A 34 -6.42 -1.27 -18.43
N VAL A 35 -5.95 -0.36 -19.29
CA VAL A 35 -5.94 1.10 -19.02
C VAL A 35 -7.32 1.74 -19.18
N SER A 36 -8.21 1.19 -20.00
CA SER A 36 -9.58 1.68 -20.16
C SER A 36 -10.53 1.33 -18.99
N ASN A 37 -10.08 0.51 -18.05
CA ASN A 37 -10.85 0.27 -16.83
C ASN A 37 -10.47 1.32 -15.76
N PRO A 38 -11.36 2.25 -15.41
CA PRO A 38 -11.07 3.32 -14.46
C PRO A 38 -10.66 2.82 -13.07
N ALA A 39 -10.93 1.55 -12.75
CA ALA A 39 -10.48 0.92 -11.51
C ALA A 39 -8.94 0.78 -11.42
N TYR A 40 -8.24 0.75 -12.54
CA TYR A 40 -6.77 0.58 -12.58
C TYR A 40 -5.99 1.88 -12.79
N ALA A 41 -6.65 2.97 -13.18
CA ALA A 41 -6.00 4.25 -13.47
C ALA A 41 -5.30 4.90 -12.27
N PHE A 42 -5.58 4.45 -11.05
CA PHE A 42 -5.05 5.01 -9.79
C PHE A 42 -4.21 4.02 -8.97
N MET A 43 -3.86 2.86 -9.51
CA MET A 43 -3.02 1.90 -8.78
C MET A 43 -1.53 2.20 -8.98
N PRO A 44 -0.69 2.12 -7.93
CA PRO A 44 0.76 2.16 -8.06
C PRO A 44 1.28 1.04 -8.97
N GLN A 45 2.39 1.27 -9.68
CA GLN A 45 2.92 0.29 -10.66
C GLN A 45 3.21 -1.10 -10.07
N ASN A 46 3.62 -1.18 -8.80
CA ASN A 46 3.84 -2.45 -8.11
C ASN A 46 2.54 -3.23 -7.85
N VAL A 47 1.43 -2.54 -7.63
CA VAL A 47 0.11 -3.17 -7.49
C VAL A 47 -0.40 -3.64 -8.86
N TRP A 48 -0.12 -2.88 -9.91
CA TRP A 48 -0.35 -3.29 -11.31
C TRP A 48 0.39 -4.59 -11.64
N HIS A 49 1.66 -4.66 -11.28
CA HIS A 49 2.48 -5.84 -11.52
C HIS A 49 1.91 -7.07 -10.82
N ASN A 50 1.49 -6.94 -9.56
CA ASN A 50 0.90 -8.03 -8.79
C ASN A 50 -0.52 -8.40 -9.26
N ALA A 51 -1.34 -7.44 -9.71
CA ALA A 51 -2.67 -7.71 -10.25
C ALA A 51 -2.63 -8.39 -11.62
N ILE A 52 -1.64 -8.10 -12.45
CA ILE A 52 -1.50 -8.67 -13.80
C ILE A 52 -0.59 -9.92 -13.80
N TYR A 53 0.43 -9.97 -12.95
CA TYR A 53 1.47 -11.01 -12.93
C TYR A 53 1.53 -11.82 -11.64
N GLY A 54 0.71 -11.51 -10.64
CA GLY A 54 0.78 -12.06 -9.27
C GLY A 54 0.41 -13.53 -9.10
N ASN A 55 0.17 -14.28 -10.17
CA ASN A 55 -0.11 -15.71 -10.08
C ASN A 55 1.12 -16.63 -10.25
N VAL A 56 2.33 -16.10 -10.28
CA VAL A 56 3.52 -16.93 -10.57
C VAL A 56 4.30 -17.37 -9.32
N TYR A 57 4.07 -16.75 -8.15
CA TYR A 57 4.87 -17.03 -6.95
C TYR A 57 4.08 -17.14 -5.64
N ASN A 58 2.97 -17.89 -5.60
CA ASN A 58 2.40 -18.29 -4.32
C ASN A 58 2.27 -19.81 -4.22
N ASN A 59 3.27 -20.42 -3.61
CA ASN A 59 3.15 -21.73 -3.01
C ASN A 59 2.18 -21.65 -1.82
N GLY A 60 1.04 -22.27 -1.96
CA GLY A 60 0.23 -22.78 -0.86
C GLY A 60 -0.88 -21.87 -0.31
N ASN A 61 -2.11 -22.19 -0.69
CA ASN A 61 -3.34 -22.02 0.10
C ASN A 61 -3.79 -20.62 0.54
N SER A 62 -4.05 -19.72 -0.39
CA SER A 62 -5.26 -18.90 -0.36
C SER A 62 -5.55 -18.42 -1.76
N SER A 63 -6.59 -18.96 -2.39
CA SER A 63 -7.11 -18.47 -3.66
C SER A 63 -7.64 -17.04 -3.42
N PHE A 64 -6.83 -16.04 -3.75
CA PHE A 64 -7.27 -14.66 -3.82
C PHE A 64 -8.33 -14.57 -4.93
N ASP A 65 -9.58 -14.54 -4.56
CA ASP A 65 -10.69 -14.51 -5.50
C ASP A 65 -10.79 -13.14 -6.17
N LEU A 66 -10.08 -12.97 -7.29
CA LEU A 66 -10.10 -11.75 -8.12
C LEU A 66 -11.52 -11.35 -8.58
N LYS A 67 -12.48 -12.29 -8.59
CA LYS A 67 -13.88 -12.00 -8.90
C LYS A 67 -14.53 -11.15 -7.81
N LYS A 68 -14.09 -11.29 -6.57
CA LYS A 68 -14.59 -10.54 -5.41
C LYS A 68 -14.09 -9.09 -5.37
N CYS A 69 -12.96 -8.79 -6.01
CA CYS A 69 -12.32 -7.46 -6.01
C CYS A 69 -12.65 -6.61 -7.25
N LYS A 70 -13.70 -6.93 -7.99
CA LYS A 70 -14.10 -6.20 -9.21
C LYS A 70 -14.57 -4.76 -8.97
N THR A 71 -15.00 -4.44 -7.77
CA THR A 71 -15.47 -3.10 -7.41
C THR A 71 -14.71 -2.66 -6.17
N LEU A 72 -13.84 -1.67 -6.32
CA LEU A 72 -13.16 -1.06 -5.18
C LEU A 72 -14.21 -0.38 -4.30
N GLY A 73 -14.45 -0.96 -3.14
CA GLY A 73 -15.37 -0.46 -2.14
C GLY A 73 -14.76 0.66 -1.28
N ASN A 74 -15.56 1.22 -0.38
CA ASN A 74 -15.08 2.13 0.65
C ASN A 74 -14.09 1.42 1.59
N VAL A 75 -13.03 2.11 1.99
CA VAL A 75 -12.05 1.59 2.96
C VAL A 75 -12.74 1.28 4.29
N ARG A 76 -12.54 0.08 4.78
CA ARG A 76 -13.05 -0.40 6.07
C ARG A 76 -11.96 -0.76 7.05
N LYS A 77 -10.77 -1.05 6.54
CA LYS A 77 -9.64 -1.49 7.35
C LYS A 77 -8.33 -0.94 6.80
N ILE A 78 -7.42 -0.64 7.69
CA ILE A 78 -6.01 -0.37 7.39
C ILE A 78 -5.23 -1.56 7.92
N LEU A 79 -4.37 -2.13 7.08
CA LEU A 79 -3.40 -3.15 7.47
C LEU A 79 -2.00 -2.55 7.41
N VAL A 80 -1.31 -2.54 8.53
CA VAL A 80 0.08 -2.08 8.67
C VAL A 80 0.97 -3.27 8.89
N ASP A 81 1.90 -3.52 7.98
CA ASP A 81 2.96 -4.50 8.10
C ASP A 81 4.27 -3.78 8.41
N LYS A 82 4.80 -4.02 9.61
CA LYS A 82 6.01 -3.34 10.11
C LYS A 82 7.28 -3.93 9.50
N SER A 83 7.28 -5.23 9.19
CA SER A 83 8.41 -5.92 8.59
C SER A 83 8.60 -5.48 7.14
N ASP A 84 7.51 -5.43 6.37
CA ASP A 84 7.51 -5.02 4.97
C ASP A 84 7.50 -3.49 4.77
N LYS A 85 7.29 -2.73 5.86
CA LYS A 85 7.15 -1.27 5.82
C LYS A 85 6.04 -0.82 4.89
N THR A 86 4.90 -1.51 4.91
CA THR A 86 3.74 -1.21 4.07
C THR A 86 2.50 -0.91 4.90
N MET A 87 1.63 -0.09 4.33
CA MET A 87 0.28 0.17 4.83
C MET A 87 -0.70 0.00 3.68
N GLN A 88 -1.64 -0.91 3.84
CA GLN A 88 -2.70 -1.19 2.88
C GLN A 88 -4.04 -0.69 3.38
N LEU A 89 -4.79 -0.03 2.51
CA LEU A 89 -6.19 0.32 2.74
C LEU A 89 -7.05 -0.76 2.10
N LEU A 90 -7.90 -1.40 2.89
CA LEU A 90 -8.71 -2.53 2.46
C LEU A 90 -10.20 -2.16 2.48
N ASP A 91 -10.95 -2.67 1.50
CA ASP A 91 -12.40 -2.57 1.49
C ASP A 91 -13.05 -3.65 2.40
N ILE A 92 -14.38 -3.70 2.42
CA ILE A 92 -15.15 -4.68 3.22
C ILE A 92 -14.89 -6.13 2.79
N ASN A 93 -14.43 -6.36 1.56
CA ASN A 93 -14.12 -7.68 1.03
C ASN A 93 -12.65 -8.08 1.28
N GLY A 94 -11.85 -7.20 1.89
CA GLY A 94 -10.41 -7.38 2.08
C GLY A 94 -9.59 -7.06 0.84
N CYS A 95 -10.18 -6.44 -0.18
CA CYS A 95 -9.45 -6.05 -1.38
C CYS A 95 -8.62 -4.81 -1.14
N VAL A 96 -7.39 -4.78 -1.64
CA VAL A 96 -6.50 -3.63 -1.52
C VAL A 96 -6.99 -2.49 -2.41
N VAL A 97 -7.49 -1.42 -1.78
CA VAL A 97 -7.88 -0.17 -2.44
C VAL A 97 -6.65 0.67 -2.76
N LYS A 98 -5.70 0.73 -1.82
CA LYS A 98 -4.46 1.50 -1.94
C LYS A 98 -3.36 0.91 -1.05
N GLN A 99 -2.10 1.09 -1.45
CA GLN A 99 -0.94 0.71 -0.64
C GLN A 99 0.07 1.86 -0.60
N TYR A 100 0.71 2.03 0.55
CA TYR A 100 1.75 3.04 0.79
C TYR A 100 2.98 2.38 1.41
N ASN A 101 4.15 2.89 1.07
CA ASN A 101 5.37 2.61 1.83
C ASN A 101 5.41 3.53 3.04
N ILE A 102 5.72 2.97 4.20
CA ILE A 102 5.67 3.68 5.46
C ILE A 102 6.97 3.62 6.25
N VAL A 103 7.05 4.46 7.26
CA VAL A 103 8.05 4.39 8.32
C VAL A 103 7.33 4.18 9.64
N THR A 104 7.80 3.24 10.45
CA THR A 104 7.27 2.92 11.78
C THR A 104 8.26 3.31 12.87
N GLY A 105 8.01 2.95 14.10
CA GLY A 105 8.95 3.16 15.21
C GLY A 105 10.36 2.69 14.88
N LYS A 106 11.37 3.41 15.37
CA LYS A 106 12.79 3.11 15.11
C LYS A 106 13.18 1.71 15.60
N ASN A 107 12.62 1.29 16.72
CA ASN A 107 12.92 0.01 17.34
C ASN A 107 11.91 -1.07 16.93
N LYS A 108 12.39 -2.30 16.75
CA LYS A 108 11.55 -3.46 16.41
C LYS A 108 10.71 -3.95 17.59
N GLY A 109 9.70 -4.75 17.27
CA GLY A 109 8.79 -5.37 18.20
C GLY A 109 7.64 -4.45 18.65
N PRO A 110 6.70 -4.96 19.45
CA PRO A 110 5.53 -4.22 19.91
C PRO A 110 5.90 -3.13 20.92
N LYS A 111 5.20 -1.99 20.83
CA LYS A 111 5.31 -0.92 21.84
C LYS A 111 4.84 -1.42 23.22
N GLN A 112 5.61 -1.09 24.23
CA GLN A 112 5.36 -1.51 25.61
C GLN A 112 5.39 -0.34 26.58
N CYS A 113 6.37 0.56 26.44
CA CYS A 113 6.60 1.66 27.35
C CYS A 113 6.73 2.98 26.60
N ASP A 114 6.48 4.06 27.28
CA ASP A 114 6.81 5.41 26.77
C ASP A 114 8.30 5.51 26.45
N GLY A 115 8.63 6.24 25.40
CA GLY A 115 10.02 6.43 24.96
C GLY A 115 10.70 5.23 24.28
N ASP A 116 10.06 4.07 24.19
CA ASP A 116 10.65 2.85 23.59
C ASP A 116 10.85 2.93 22.07
N LYS A 117 10.31 3.97 21.42
CA LYS A 117 10.38 4.24 19.98
C LYS A 117 9.85 3.07 19.12
N LYS A 118 8.86 2.35 19.62
CA LYS A 118 8.21 1.23 18.94
C LYS A 118 6.79 1.61 18.51
N THR A 119 6.34 1.05 17.38
CA THR A 119 4.94 1.10 16.97
C THR A 119 4.17 -0.04 17.65
N PRO A 120 2.99 0.22 18.24
CA PRO A 120 2.21 -0.84 18.85
C PRO A 120 1.75 -1.87 17.82
N GLU A 121 1.53 -3.10 18.29
CA GLU A 121 0.96 -4.20 17.51
C GLU A 121 -0.42 -4.57 18.07
N GLY A 122 -1.31 -4.95 17.16
CA GLY A 122 -2.68 -5.31 17.48
C GLY A 122 -3.70 -4.55 16.65
N VAL A 123 -4.93 -4.58 17.10
CA VAL A 123 -6.07 -3.94 16.43
C VAL A 123 -6.46 -2.68 17.18
N TYR A 124 -6.46 -1.58 16.46
CA TYR A 124 -6.82 -0.24 16.94
C TYR A 124 -7.90 0.36 16.03
N LYS A 125 -8.35 1.58 16.37
CA LYS A 125 -9.29 2.36 15.53
C LYS A 125 -8.81 3.79 15.40
N ILE A 126 -9.11 4.42 14.28
CA ILE A 126 -9.00 5.87 14.15
C ILE A 126 -10.08 6.51 15.01
N ILE A 127 -9.69 7.33 15.98
CA ILE A 127 -10.61 8.04 16.88
C ILE A 127 -10.75 9.51 16.54
N GLU A 128 -9.77 10.08 15.85
CA GLU A 128 -9.77 11.49 15.48
C GLU A 128 -8.99 11.71 14.18
N LYS A 129 -9.43 12.69 13.40
CA LYS A 129 -8.75 13.18 12.20
C LYS A 129 -8.62 14.69 12.35
N ARG A 130 -7.40 15.19 12.53
CA ARG A 130 -7.16 16.61 12.74
C ARG A 130 -6.04 17.17 11.88
N ASP A 131 -6.06 18.49 11.70
CA ASP A 131 -4.92 19.22 11.16
C ASP A 131 -3.77 19.25 12.17
N SER A 132 -2.56 19.20 11.69
CA SER A 132 -1.37 19.21 12.51
C SER A 132 -0.17 19.78 11.74
N LYS A 133 0.94 20.02 12.43
CA LYS A 133 2.21 20.37 11.76
C LYS A 133 2.67 19.28 10.76
N TYR A 134 2.14 18.06 10.85
CA TYR A 134 2.38 16.95 9.92
C TYR A 134 1.31 16.87 8.81
N HIS A 135 0.67 17.99 8.46
CA HIS A 135 -0.47 18.18 7.57
C HIS A 135 -1.77 17.59 8.16
N LYS A 136 -1.89 16.29 8.25
CA LYS A 136 -2.97 15.59 8.95
C LYS A 136 -2.39 14.63 9.98
N PHE A 137 -3.13 14.43 11.06
CA PHE A 137 -2.84 13.43 12.07
C PHE A 137 -4.11 12.61 12.32
N LEU A 138 -4.02 11.31 12.04
CA LEU A 138 -5.09 10.35 12.28
C LEU A 138 -4.76 9.62 13.57
N ALA A 139 -5.37 10.04 14.68
CA ALA A 139 -5.11 9.49 16.00
C ALA A 139 -5.71 8.08 16.13
N LEU A 140 -4.95 7.16 16.71
CA LEU A 140 -5.41 5.83 17.08
C LEU A 140 -5.87 5.82 18.54
N ASP A 141 -6.76 4.87 18.88
CA ASP A 141 -7.23 4.60 20.25
C ASP A 141 -6.15 3.87 21.10
N TYR A 142 -4.89 4.20 20.87
CA TYR A 142 -3.77 3.78 21.71
C TYR A 142 -3.51 4.82 22.83
N PRO A 143 -3.28 4.42 24.10
CA PRO A 143 -3.26 3.05 24.61
C PRO A 143 -4.66 2.53 24.95
N GLN A 144 -4.93 1.28 24.58
CA GLN A 144 -6.12 0.54 25.07
C GLN A 144 -5.84 -0.10 26.43
N ALA A 145 -6.87 -0.64 27.08
CA ALA A 145 -6.73 -1.30 28.39
C ALA A 145 -5.64 -2.39 28.42
N LYS A 146 -5.49 -3.14 27.33
CA LYS A 146 -4.45 -4.17 27.15
C LYS A 146 -3.03 -3.58 27.21
N ASP A 147 -2.84 -2.41 26.57
CA ASP A 147 -1.54 -1.73 26.49
C ASP A 147 -1.17 -1.13 27.85
N ILE A 148 -2.14 -0.53 28.53
CA ILE A 148 -1.99 0.00 29.90
C ILE A 148 -1.63 -1.12 30.87
N LYS A 149 -2.34 -2.26 30.81
CA LYS A 149 -2.06 -3.43 31.67
C LYS A 149 -0.63 -3.92 31.46
N LYS A 150 -0.22 -4.12 30.20
CA LYS A 150 1.13 -4.59 29.85
C LYS A 150 2.22 -3.63 30.33
N ALA A 151 2.05 -2.32 30.14
CA ALA A 151 3.00 -1.34 30.63
C ALA A 151 3.11 -1.35 32.16
N LYS A 152 1.99 -1.48 32.88
CA LYS A 152 1.97 -1.58 34.33
C LYS A 152 2.74 -2.81 34.82
N GLU A 153 2.55 -3.96 34.18
CA GLU A 153 3.27 -5.20 34.50
C GLU A 153 4.80 -5.05 34.33
N LEU A 154 5.22 -4.17 33.41
CA LEU A 154 6.63 -3.83 33.15
C LEU A 154 7.15 -2.67 34.03
N GLY A 155 6.31 -2.10 34.89
CA GLY A 155 6.70 -0.99 35.77
C GLY A 155 6.84 0.35 35.04
N CYS A 156 6.22 0.54 33.87
CA CYS A 156 6.32 1.77 33.08
C CYS A 156 4.94 2.31 32.67
N LYS A 157 4.95 3.50 32.01
CA LYS A 157 3.76 4.07 31.34
C LYS A 157 3.73 3.62 29.88
N PRO A 158 2.55 3.41 29.26
CA PRO A 158 2.46 2.99 27.85
C PRO A 158 2.86 4.09 26.86
N GLY A 159 2.82 5.36 27.28
CA GLY A 159 2.83 6.52 26.40
C GLY A 159 1.47 6.72 25.73
N ASP A 160 1.41 7.69 24.80
CA ASP A 160 0.19 8.08 24.09
C ASP A 160 0.49 8.59 22.69
N SER A 161 -0.49 9.26 22.08
CA SER A 161 -0.33 10.03 20.82
C SER A 161 0.22 9.22 19.65
N ILE A 162 -0.16 7.95 19.55
CA ILE A 162 0.13 7.13 18.37
C ILE A 162 -0.90 7.44 17.27
N GLY A 163 -0.42 7.64 16.06
CA GLY A 163 -1.27 7.95 14.91
C GLY A 163 -0.57 7.76 13.58
N ILE A 164 -1.30 8.06 12.50
CA ILE A 164 -0.83 8.04 11.13
C ILE A 164 -0.67 9.49 10.66
N HIS A 165 0.49 9.86 10.11
CA HIS A 165 0.79 11.20 9.60
C HIS A 165 1.85 11.16 8.50
N SER A 166 2.15 12.31 7.86
CA SER A 166 3.24 12.37 6.88
C SER A 166 4.58 12.67 7.52
N TRP A 167 5.62 12.36 6.77
CA TRP A 167 6.95 12.93 7.02
C TRP A 167 6.94 14.44 6.76
N ILE A 168 7.72 15.19 7.50
CA ILE A 168 8.04 16.59 7.27
C ILE A 168 9.54 16.79 7.47
N GLU A 169 10.08 17.87 6.89
CA GLU A 169 11.47 18.24 7.08
C GLU A 169 11.84 18.37 8.58
N GLY A 170 13.04 17.91 8.93
CA GLY A 170 13.53 17.85 10.31
C GLY A 170 13.17 16.58 11.09
N LEU A 171 12.32 15.69 10.54
CA LEU A 171 12.10 14.37 11.14
C LEU A 171 13.15 13.35 10.69
N PRO A 172 13.56 12.41 11.57
CA PRO A 172 14.43 11.30 11.19
C PRO A 172 13.78 10.48 10.05
N VAL A 173 14.57 10.08 9.06
CA VAL A 173 14.09 9.29 7.92
C VAL A 173 14.00 7.79 8.25
N ASP A 174 14.80 7.31 9.20
CA ASP A 174 15.05 5.90 9.54
C ASP A 174 14.09 5.32 10.59
N GLY A 175 13.21 6.14 11.17
CA GLY A 175 12.26 5.69 12.18
C GLY A 175 11.46 6.81 12.81
N SER A 176 10.36 6.47 13.47
CA SER A 176 9.54 7.37 14.27
C SER A 176 9.69 7.07 15.77
N LEU A 177 9.03 7.87 16.61
CA LEU A 177 8.91 7.60 18.04
C LEU A 177 7.79 6.59 18.37
N GLY A 178 7.11 6.05 17.33
CA GLY A 178 6.03 5.08 17.45
C GLY A 178 4.90 5.29 16.45
N CYS A 179 4.75 6.46 15.88
CA CYS A 179 3.74 6.76 14.86
C CYS A 179 4.05 6.04 13.53
N ILE A 180 3.01 5.85 12.73
CA ILE A 180 3.09 5.35 11.37
C ILE A 180 3.18 6.57 10.44
N ARG A 181 4.21 6.65 9.59
CA ARG A 181 4.43 7.78 8.70
C ARG A 181 4.39 7.36 7.25
N VAL A 182 3.55 8.01 6.46
CA VAL A 182 3.65 8.02 5.00
C VAL A 182 4.70 9.04 4.55
N LYS A 183 5.16 8.94 3.30
CA LYS A 183 6.30 9.72 2.83
C LYS A 183 5.96 11.17 2.54
N THR A 184 4.78 11.44 1.97
CA THR A 184 4.45 12.76 1.44
C THR A 184 3.18 13.35 2.04
N LYS A 185 3.00 14.65 1.85
CA LYS A 185 1.79 15.39 2.17
C LYS A 185 0.59 14.85 1.37
N GLU A 186 0.78 14.58 0.10
CA GLU A 186 -0.25 14.09 -0.82
C GLU A 186 -0.78 12.74 -0.34
N GLU A 187 0.11 11.84 0.07
CA GLU A 187 -0.25 10.52 0.62
C GLU A 187 -1.11 10.65 1.89
N ILE A 188 -0.75 11.49 2.86
CA ILE A 188 -1.57 11.62 4.09
C ILE A 188 -2.91 12.30 3.80
N LEU A 189 -2.97 13.24 2.87
CA LEU A 189 -4.24 13.86 2.45
C LEU A 189 -5.13 12.84 1.75
N GLU A 190 -4.56 11.96 0.92
CA GLU A 190 -5.29 10.87 0.27
C GLU A 190 -5.81 9.85 1.30
N VAL A 191 -4.96 9.38 2.22
CA VAL A 191 -5.38 8.50 3.33
C VAL A 191 -6.50 9.14 4.13
N ASN A 192 -6.35 10.42 4.53
CA ASN A 192 -7.37 11.15 5.28
C ASN A 192 -8.71 11.22 4.54
N ARG A 193 -8.70 11.35 3.21
CA ARG A 193 -9.93 11.36 2.39
C ARG A 193 -10.59 9.98 2.31
N LEU A 194 -9.80 8.91 2.23
CA LEU A 194 -10.28 7.55 2.01
C LEU A 194 -10.78 6.84 3.27
N VAL A 195 -10.33 7.26 4.46
CA VAL A 195 -10.70 6.62 5.73
C VAL A 195 -11.60 7.50 6.59
N SER A 196 -12.32 6.90 7.52
CA SER A 196 -13.22 7.57 8.47
C SER A 196 -12.79 7.33 9.91
N VAL A 197 -13.28 8.16 10.83
CA VAL A 197 -13.27 7.84 12.26
C VAL A 197 -14.02 6.51 12.45
N GLY A 198 -13.46 5.61 13.27
CA GLY A 198 -13.94 4.25 13.45
C GLY A 198 -13.32 3.22 12.50
N THR A 199 -12.55 3.64 11.46
CA THR A 199 -11.81 2.69 10.60
C THR A 199 -10.86 1.87 11.45
N GLU A 200 -10.92 0.54 11.30
CA GLU A 200 -10.03 -0.41 11.97
C GLU A 200 -8.60 -0.29 11.42
N VAL A 201 -7.62 -0.36 12.31
CA VAL A 201 -6.19 -0.34 12.00
C VAL A 201 -5.52 -1.55 12.65
N GLU A 202 -5.26 -2.58 11.87
CA GLU A 202 -4.48 -3.74 12.30
C GLU A 202 -3.00 -3.47 12.04
N ILE A 203 -2.18 -3.61 13.07
CA ILE A 203 -0.74 -3.43 13.03
C ILE A 203 -0.08 -4.75 13.43
N ARG A 204 0.76 -5.27 12.55
CA ARG A 204 1.52 -6.52 12.76
C ARG A 204 2.99 -6.34 12.42
N GLU A 205 3.82 -7.26 12.94
CA GLU A 205 5.23 -7.39 12.54
C GLU A 205 5.36 -7.92 11.14
#